data_643d0565938671d699d20daf4377a452
#
_entry.id   643d0565938671d699d20daf4377a452
#
_cell.length_a   1.000
_cell.length_b   1.000
_cell.length_c   1.000
_cell.angle_alpha   90.00
_cell.angle_beta   90.00
_cell.angle_gamma   90.00
#
_symmetry.space_group_name_H-M   'P 1'
#
loop_
_entity.id
_entity.type
_entity.pdbx_description
1 polymer ?
#
loop_
_entity_poly.entity_id
_entity_poly.type
_entity_poly.pdbx_seq_one_letter_code
_entity_poly.pdbx_strand_id
1 'polypeptide(L)'
;MKVKNLHIIQEVIANISRFILAAAFIFSGFVKAVDPLGFQYKIQDYLAAFGMASWFPSFFPLLGGIALSAIEFSIGIFLFFGVRRTVASTLALMLMSFMTPLTLYLAIFNPVSDCGCFGDAWVLTNWETFIKNVLLLLAAIGAFKGRKMLVRFISQKMEWLVSLYTLFFVFTLSFYCLDRLPVLDFRPYKVGKNILEGMTMPEGAKPSVYESVFILEKNGEKKEFTLENYPDSTWTFVDTRTVLKEKGYEPAIHDFSMIELNTGEDITEDVLTDMGYTFLLVAHRIEEADDSNIDLINEVYDYSVEHGYKFYCLTSSPEEQIELWKDKTGAEYPFCQMDDITLKTMIRSNPGLMLIKNGTILNKCCLLYTSDAADD
;
A
#
# COMPACT_ATOMS: atom_id res chain seq x y z
N MET A 1 41.50 -29.14 -15.47
CA MET A 1 41.44 -27.70 -15.27
C MET A 1 40.07 -27.11 -15.63
N LYS A 2 39.50 -27.37 -16.81
CA LYS A 2 38.16 -26.85 -17.25
C LYS A 2 36.99 -27.21 -16.30
N VAL A 3 36.89 -28.43 -15.78
CA VAL A 3 35.80 -28.88 -14.91
C VAL A 3 35.83 -28.17 -13.54
N LYS A 4 37.01 -27.94 -12.98
CA LYS A 4 37.19 -27.24 -11.71
C LYS A 4 36.79 -25.74 -11.82
N ASN A 5 37.15 -25.13 -12.95
CA ASN A 5 36.76 -23.73 -13.21
C ASN A 5 35.25 -23.57 -13.40
N LEU A 6 34.59 -24.52 -14.06
CA LEU A 6 33.12 -24.52 -14.24
C LEU A 6 32.40 -24.64 -12.90
N HIS A 7 32.90 -25.48 -11.98
CA HIS A 7 32.32 -25.64 -10.64
C HIS A 7 32.42 -24.35 -9.82
N ILE A 8 33.55 -23.65 -9.86
CA ILE A 8 33.78 -22.38 -9.17
C ILE A 8 32.82 -21.32 -9.73
N ILE A 9 32.65 -21.22 -11.06
CA ILE A 9 31.75 -20.27 -11.69
C ILE A 9 30.30 -20.54 -11.24
N GLN A 10 29.86 -21.79 -11.20
CA GLN A 10 28.53 -22.18 -10.74
C GLN A 10 28.29 -21.80 -9.28
N GLU A 11 29.29 -22.01 -8.40
CA GLU A 11 29.22 -21.62 -6.99
C GLU A 11 29.09 -20.10 -6.81
N VAL A 12 29.88 -19.33 -7.57
CA VAL A 12 29.81 -17.85 -7.53
C VAL A 12 28.47 -17.37 -8.01
N ILE A 13 27.96 -17.86 -9.15
CA ILE A 13 26.65 -17.50 -9.68
C ILE A 13 25.55 -17.83 -8.67
N ALA A 14 25.56 -19.02 -8.08
CA ALA A 14 24.55 -19.42 -7.10
C ALA A 14 24.55 -18.52 -5.85
N ASN A 15 25.74 -18.15 -5.35
CA ASN A 15 25.85 -17.28 -4.19
C ASN A 15 25.49 -15.83 -4.49
N ILE A 16 25.81 -15.29 -5.66
CA ILE A 16 25.34 -13.97 -6.09
C ILE A 16 23.81 -13.97 -6.22
N SER A 17 23.26 -14.98 -6.92
CA SER A 17 21.81 -15.14 -7.10
C SER A 17 21.05 -15.18 -5.78
N ARG A 18 21.57 -15.92 -4.78
CA ARG A 18 20.90 -15.97 -3.47
C ARG A 18 20.90 -14.64 -2.73
N PHE A 19 21.97 -13.83 -2.84
CA PHE A 19 22.00 -12.53 -2.17
C PHE A 19 21.04 -11.52 -2.83
N ILE A 20 20.92 -11.55 -4.16
CA ILE A 20 19.92 -10.76 -4.89
C ILE A 20 18.51 -11.13 -4.42
N LEU A 21 18.19 -12.43 -4.37
CA LEU A 21 16.91 -12.91 -3.87
C LEU A 21 16.70 -12.56 -2.40
N ALA A 22 17.72 -12.76 -1.56
CA ALA A 22 17.63 -12.46 -0.13
C ALA A 22 17.28 -10.98 0.09
N ALA A 23 17.96 -10.06 -0.59
CA ALA A 23 17.67 -8.63 -0.48
C ALA A 23 16.22 -8.31 -0.91
N ALA A 24 15.78 -8.84 -2.06
CA ALA A 24 14.43 -8.61 -2.56
C ALA A 24 13.35 -9.17 -1.62
N PHE A 25 13.51 -10.40 -1.13
CA PHE A 25 12.53 -11.05 -0.25
C PHE A 25 12.52 -10.47 1.17
N ILE A 26 13.69 -10.10 1.73
CA ILE A 26 13.75 -9.41 3.04
C ILE A 26 13.01 -8.07 2.93
N PHE A 27 13.33 -7.27 1.92
CA PHE A 27 12.70 -5.98 1.72
C PHE A 27 11.19 -6.11 1.51
N SER A 28 10.76 -7.01 0.60
CA SER A 28 9.35 -7.25 0.29
C SER A 28 8.55 -7.72 1.51
N GLY A 29 9.07 -8.72 2.23
CA GLY A 29 8.41 -9.23 3.43
C GLY A 29 8.41 -8.24 4.59
N PHE A 30 9.49 -7.46 4.76
CA PHE A 30 9.60 -6.43 5.80
C PHE A 30 8.58 -5.30 5.59
N VAL A 31 8.51 -4.73 4.39
CA VAL A 31 7.57 -3.63 4.10
C VAL A 31 6.12 -4.05 4.31
N LYS A 32 5.75 -5.28 3.89
CA LYS A 32 4.41 -5.83 4.13
C LYS A 32 4.13 -6.12 5.62
N ALA A 33 5.15 -6.51 6.38
CA ALA A 33 5.03 -6.71 7.83
C ALA A 33 4.87 -5.38 8.59
N VAL A 34 5.45 -4.30 8.07
CA VAL A 34 5.32 -2.94 8.63
C VAL A 34 3.94 -2.33 8.34
N ASP A 35 3.34 -2.61 7.18
CA ASP A 35 1.99 -2.13 6.83
C ASP A 35 1.06 -3.30 6.43
N PRO A 36 0.61 -4.14 7.40
CA PRO A 36 -0.27 -5.26 7.10
C PRO A 36 -1.63 -4.84 6.54
N LEU A 37 -2.19 -3.69 6.99
CA LEU A 37 -3.47 -3.17 6.49
C LEU A 37 -3.34 -2.68 5.06
N GLY A 38 -2.27 -1.96 4.71
CA GLY A 38 -2.03 -1.55 3.33
C GLY A 38 -1.91 -2.75 2.39
N PHE A 39 -1.25 -3.82 2.85
CA PHE A 39 -1.17 -5.05 2.06
C PHE A 39 -2.50 -5.84 2.02
N GLN A 40 -3.31 -5.78 3.10
CA GLN A 40 -4.69 -6.29 3.08
C GLN A 40 -5.52 -5.62 1.98
N TYR A 41 -5.47 -4.29 1.87
CA TYR A 41 -6.19 -3.54 0.84
C TYR A 41 -5.76 -3.99 -0.57
N LYS A 42 -4.47 -4.17 -0.80
CA LYS A 42 -3.98 -4.71 -2.08
C LYS A 42 -4.52 -6.11 -2.40
N ILE A 43 -4.60 -7.01 -1.42
CA ILE A 43 -5.21 -8.33 -1.62
C ILE A 43 -6.72 -8.18 -1.94
N GLN A 44 -7.42 -7.26 -1.28
CA GLN A 44 -8.83 -6.97 -1.59
C GLN A 44 -9.00 -6.46 -3.02
N ASP A 45 -8.13 -5.54 -3.49
CA ASP A 45 -8.13 -5.06 -4.87
C ASP A 45 -7.95 -6.21 -5.87
N TYR A 46 -7.03 -7.15 -5.59
CA TYR A 46 -6.86 -8.35 -6.42
C TYR A 46 -8.11 -9.23 -6.43
N LEU A 47 -8.67 -9.50 -5.26
CA LEU A 47 -9.88 -10.32 -5.16
C LEU A 47 -11.05 -9.68 -5.90
N ALA A 48 -11.20 -8.36 -5.82
CA ALA A 48 -12.22 -7.61 -6.56
C ALA A 48 -11.97 -7.65 -8.07
N ALA A 49 -10.74 -7.38 -8.52
CA ALA A 49 -10.36 -7.38 -9.93
C ALA A 49 -10.54 -8.75 -10.61
N PHE A 50 -10.38 -9.85 -9.84
CA PHE A 50 -10.61 -11.22 -10.33
C PHE A 50 -12.04 -11.74 -10.07
N GLY A 51 -12.94 -10.92 -9.51
CA GLY A 51 -14.32 -11.32 -9.20
C GLY A 51 -14.42 -12.36 -8.09
N MET A 52 -13.42 -12.46 -7.22
CA MET A 52 -13.34 -13.47 -6.15
C MET A 52 -13.62 -12.90 -4.75
N ALA A 53 -14.01 -11.63 -4.64
CA ALA A 53 -14.21 -10.96 -3.35
C ALA A 53 -15.20 -11.70 -2.42
N SER A 54 -16.27 -12.27 -2.98
CA SER A 54 -17.29 -13.02 -2.23
C SER A 54 -16.90 -14.46 -1.85
N TRP A 55 -15.77 -14.98 -2.37
CA TRP A 55 -15.36 -16.36 -2.12
C TRP A 55 -14.63 -16.53 -0.80
N PHE A 56 -14.11 -15.44 -0.25
CA PHE A 56 -13.30 -15.48 0.95
C PHE A 56 -13.93 -14.67 2.09
N PRO A 57 -13.82 -15.14 3.34
CA PRO A 57 -14.22 -14.36 4.51
C PRO A 57 -13.43 -13.03 4.62
N SER A 58 -14.01 -12.03 5.26
CA SER A 58 -13.41 -10.68 5.41
C SER A 58 -12.04 -10.66 6.09
N PHE A 59 -11.76 -11.60 6.97
CA PHE A 59 -10.46 -11.74 7.65
C PHE A 59 -9.35 -12.34 6.77
N PHE A 60 -9.72 -13.01 5.67
CA PHE A 60 -8.76 -13.74 4.83
C PHE A 60 -7.68 -12.84 4.20
N PRO A 61 -7.99 -11.65 3.64
CA PRO A 61 -6.96 -10.77 3.09
C PRO A 61 -5.90 -10.37 4.11
N LEU A 62 -6.30 -10.09 5.35
CA LEU A 62 -5.38 -9.72 6.42
C LEU A 62 -4.48 -10.89 6.81
N LEU A 63 -5.06 -12.03 7.16
CA LEU A 63 -4.28 -13.22 7.58
C LEU A 63 -3.40 -13.73 6.44
N GLY A 64 -3.92 -13.75 5.21
CA GLY A 64 -3.16 -14.10 4.01
C GLY A 64 -1.99 -13.16 3.79
N GLY A 65 -2.18 -11.86 4.00
CA GLY A 65 -1.15 -10.83 3.91
C GLY A 65 -0.03 -11.03 4.92
N ILE A 66 -0.37 -11.25 6.19
CA ILE A 66 0.60 -11.51 7.27
C ILE A 66 1.36 -12.82 7.00
N ALA A 67 0.66 -13.88 6.57
CA ALA A 67 1.29 -15.15 6.24
C ALA A 67 2.27 -15.02 5.06
N LEU A 68 1.88 -14.30 4.00
CA LEU A 68 2.73 -14.07 2.84
C LEU A 68 3.97 -13.23 3.20
N SER A 69 3.80 -12.17 4.00
CA SER A 69 4.94 -11.37 4.49
C SER A 69 5.91 -12.21 5.31
N ALA A 70 5.40 -13.10 6.19
CA ALA A 70 6.20 -14.00 6.99
C ALA A 70 6.96 -15.03 6.13
N ILE A 71 6.33 -15.57 5.10
CA ILE A 71 6.97 -16.51 4.15
C ILE A 71 8.07 -15.79 3.37
N GLU A 72 7.79 -14.63 2.78
CA GLU A 72 8.77 -13.87 2.01
C GLU A 72 9.98 -13.48 2.86
N PHE A 73 9.72 -12.87 4.02
CA PHE A 73 10.79 -12.46 4.93
C PHE A 73 11.65 -13.66 5.38
N SER A 74 11.02 -14.80 5.71
CA SER A 74 11.73 -16.02 6.10
C SER A 74 12.58 -16.59 4.96
N ILE A 75 12.05 -16.64 3.74
CA ILE A 75 12.82 -17.06 2.56
C ILE A 75 14.05 -16.17 2.41
N GLY A 76 13.89 -14.85 2.52
CA GLY A 76 14.98 -13.89 2.41
C GLY A 76 16.07 -14.10 3.46
N ILE A 77 15.71 -14.21 4.74
CA ILE A 77 16.65 -14.48 5.85
C ILE A 77 17.35 -15.83 5.68
N PHE A 78 16.60 -16.87 5.30
CA PHE A 78 17.19 -18.22 5.11
C PHE A 78 18.17 -18.26 3.94
N LEU A 79 17.87 -17.59 2.85
CA LEU A 79 18.80 -17.43 1.74
C LEU A 79 20.02 -16.60 2.18
N PHE A 80 19.83 -15.51 2.91
CA PHE A 80 20.93 -14.64 3.36
C PHE A 80 21.93 -15.41 4.22
N PHE A 81 21.47 -16.14 5.22
CA PHE A 81 22.34 -16.89 6.14
C PHE A 81 22.71 -18.29 5.63
N GLY A 82 22.11 -18.75 4.53
CA GLY A 82 22.31 -20.11 4.02
C GLY A 82 21.72 -21.20 4.92
N VAL A 83 20.65 -20.84 5.65
CA VAL A 83 19.86 -21.73 6.51
C VAL A 83 18.85 -22.48 5.65
N ARG A 84 18.60 -23.77 5.93
CA ARG A 84 17.64 -24.61 5.19
C ARG A 84 17.70 -24.40 3.67
N ARG A 85 18.91 -24.24 3.12
CA ARG A 85 19.20 -23.80 1.73
C ARG A 85 18.33 -24.47 0.68
N THR A 86 18.07 -25.77 0.81
CA THR A 86 17.25 -26.51 -0.16
C THR A 86 15.79 -26.04 -0.09
N VAL A 87 15.23 -25.91 1.11
CA VAL A 87 13.84 -25.47 1.31
C VAL A 87 13.68 -24.03 0.83
N ALA A 88 14.55 -23.13 1.29
CA ALA A 88 14.50 -21.71 0.93
C ALA A 88 14.61 -21.48 -0.57
N SER A 89 15.58 -22.15 -1.25
CA SER A 89 15.73 -22.02 -2.70
C SER A 89 14.55 -22.62 -3.47
N THR A 90 13.92 -23.68 -2.96
CA THR A 90 12.74 -24.29 -3.60
C THR A 90 11.53 -23.37 -3.45
N LEU A 91 11.28 -22.84 -2.24
CA LEU A 91 10.18 -21.90 -2.01
C LEU A 91 10.35 -20.61 -2.80
N ALA A 92 11.57 -20.05 -2.86
CA ALA A 92 11.86 -18.88 -3.69
C ALA A 92 11.55 -19.14 -5.18
N LEU A 93 11.96 -20.31 -5.70
CA LEU A 93 11.68 -20.68 -7.09
C LEU A 93 10.17 -20.86 -7.32
N MET A 94 9.45 -21.54 -6.43
CA MET A 94 8.01 -21.73 -6.54
C MET A 94 7.27 -20.38 -6.54
N LEU A 95 7.63 -19.49 -5.61
CA LEU A 95 7.00 -18.18 -5.48
C LEU A 95 7.28 -17.32 -6.72
N MET A 96 8.52 -17.27 -7.20
CA MET A 96 8.86 -16.53 -8.42
C MET A 96 8.24 -17.13 -9.68
N SER A 97 8.09 -18.47 -9.75
CA SER A 97 7.39 -19.13 -10.86
C SER A 97 5.89 -18.82 -10.91
N PHE A 98 5.29 -18.52 -9.78
CA PHE A 98 3.90 -18.04 -9.70
C PHE A 98 3.80 -16.52 -9.98
N MET A 99 4.66 -15.73 -9.33
CA MET A 99 4.59 -14.27 -9.42
C MET A 99 4.96 -13.72 -10.81
N THR A 100 5.87 -14.38 -11.54
CA THR A 100 6.27 -13.88 -12.86
C THR A 100 5.15 -13.93 -13.89
N PRO A 101 4.41 -15.05 -14.09
CA PRO A 101 3.24 -15.05 -14.98
C PRO A 101 2.12 -14.12 -14.49
N LEU A 102 1.90 -14.03 -13.17
CA LEU A 102 0.92 -13.10 -12.61
C LEU A 102 1.24 -11.66 -12.98
N THR A 103 2.48 -11.22 -12.79
CA THR A 103 2.89 -9.85 -13.12
C THR A 103 2.93 -9.58 -14.63
N LEU A 104 3.12 -10.59 -15.47
CA LEU A 104 2.92 -10.48 -16.92
C LEU A 104 1.45 -10.20 -17.24
N TYR A 105 0.53 -10.93 -16.61
CA TYR A 105 -0.91 -10.70 -16.76
C TYR A 105 -1.27 -9.27 -16.35
N LEU A 106 -0.76 -8.79 -15.19
CA LEU A 106 -0.98 -7.42 -14.74
C LEU A 106 -0.43 -6.38 -15.71
N ALA A 107 0.76 -6.64 -16.30
CA ALA A 107 1.37 -5.73 -17.26
C ALA A 107 0.59 -5.61 -18.57
N ILE A 108 -0.08 -6.70 -19.00
CA ILE A 108 -0.85 -6.72 -20.27
C ILE A 108 -2.26 -6.15 -20.06
N PHE A 109 -2.97 -6.59 -19.01
CA PHE A 109 -4.39 -6.29 -18.81
C PHE A 109 -4.66 -5.12 -17.86
N ASN A 110 -3.67 -4.73 -17.05
CA ASN A 110 -3.72 -3.62 -16.09
C ASN A 110 -4.98 -3.60 -15.19
N PRO A 111 -5.40 -4.73 -14.58
CA PRO A 111 -6.60 -4.82 -13.76
C PRO A 111 -6.44 -4.10 -12.40
N VAL A 112 -5.20 -3.88 -11.95
CA VAL A 112 -4.83 -3.11 -10.75
C VAL A 112 -3.70 -2.15 -11.10
N SER A 113 -3.63 -1.00 -10.42
CA SER A 113 -2.67 0.08 -10.72
C SER A 113 -1.21 -0.36 -10.56
N ASP A 114 -0.93 -1.18 -9.53
CA ASP A 114 0.40 -1.69 -9.22
C ASP A 114 0.31 -3.06 -8.53
N CYS A 115 1.42 -3.80 -8.54
CA CYS A 115 1.48 -5.15 -7.94
C CYS A 115 1.52 -5.15 -6.40
N GLY A 116 1.87 -4.05 -5.74
CA GLY A 116 2.05 -3.98 -4.29
C GLY A 116 3.20 -4.82 -3.73
N CYS A 117 4.11 -5.33 -4.58
CA CYS A 117 5.21 -6.19 -4.15
C CYS A 117 6.12 -5.57 -3.09
N PHE A 118 6.32 -4.26 -3.15
CA PHE A 118 7.13 -3.48 -2.20
C PHE A 118 6.29 -2.45 -1.43
N GLY A 119 4.95 -2.63 -1.39
CA GLY A 119 4.03 -1.72 -0.73
C GLY A 119 4.24 -0.27 -1.19
N ASP A 120 3.97 0.68 -0.29
CA ASP A 120 4.14 2.11 -0.55
C ASP A 120 5.61 2.57 -0.46
N ALA A 121 6.55 1.68 -0.06
CA ALA A 121 7.97 2.03 0.03
C ALA A 121 8.63 2.21 -1.34
N TRP A 122 8.16 1.47 -2.34
CA TRP A 122 8.64 1.58 -3.72
C TRP A 122 7.56 1.14 -4.70
N VAL A 123 6.79 2.08 -5.18
CA VAL A 123 5.74 1.86 -6.17
C VAL A 123 6.39 1.70 -7.56
N LEU A 124 6.17 0.54 -8.18
CA LEU A 124 6.65 0.19 -9.50
C LEU A 124 5.45 0.02 -10.45
N THR A 125 5.61 0.45 -11.68
CA THR A 125 4.64 0.14 -12.73
C THR A 125 4.54 -1.37 -12.95
N ASN A 126 3.41 -1.85 -13.51
CA ASN A 126 3.21 -3.27 -13.78
C ASN A 126 4.29 -3.85 -14.71
N TRP A 127 4.80 -3.09 -15.69
CA TRP A 127 5.90 -3.50 -16.57
C TRP A 127 7.25 -3.57 -15.86
N GLU A 128 7.59 -2.58 -15.04
CA GLU A 128 8.81 -2.60 -14.23
C GLU A 128 8.82 -3.78 -13.25
N THR A 129 7.65 -4.05 -12.66
CA THR A 129 7.46 -5.20 -11.76
C THR A 129 7.65 -6.52 -12.50
N PHE A 130 7.11 -6.66 -13.71
CA PHE A 130 7.32 -7.86 -14.52
C PHE A 130 8.80 -8.08 -14.86
N ILE A 131 9.50 -7.03 -15.34
CA ILE A 131 10.93 -7.11 -15.67
C ILE A 131 11.75 -7.50 -14.43
N LYS A 132 11.50 -6.87 -13.29
CA LYS A 132 12.11 -7.22 -12.00
C LYS A 132 11.87 -8.69 -11.67
N ASN A 133 10.65 -9.19 -11.82
CA ASN A 133 10.31 -10.58 -11.49
C ASN A 133 10.95 -11.59 -12.44
N VAL A 134 11.13 -11.27 -13.72
CA VAL A 134 11.94 -12.10 -14.65
C VAL A 134 13.38 -12.22 -14.16
N LEU A 135 14.01 -11.11 -13.75
CA LEU A 135 15.38 -11.13 -13.22
C LEU A 135 15.47 -11.94 -11.93
N LEU A 136 14.50 -11.79 -11.02
CA LEU A 136 14.42 -12.57 -9.78
C LEU A 136 14.15 -14.06 -10.05
N LEU A 137 13.36 -14.40 -11.06
CA LEU A 137 13.14 -15.79 -11.47
C LEU A 137 14.44 -16.43 -12.00
N LEU A 138 15.20 -15.71 -12.81
CA LEU A 138 16.53 -16.20 -13.28
C LEU A 138 17.49 -16.42 -12.10
N ALA A 139 17.49 -15.49 -11.13
CA ALA A 139 18.26 -15.66 -9.90
C ALA A 139 17.75 -16.86 -9.06
N ALA A 140 16.42 -17.08 -8.99
CA ALA A 140 15.85 -18.23 -8.29
C ALA A 140 16.25 -19.57 -8.91
N ILE A 141 16.28 -19.65 -10.24
CA ILE A 141 16.80 -20.82 -10.97
C ILE A 141 18.28 -21.03 -10.66
N GLY A 142 19.10 -19.99 -10.66
CA GLY A 142 20.52 -20.04 -10.32
C GLY A 142 20.78 -20.56 -8.89
N ALA A 143 20.10 -19.97 -7.91
CA ALA A 143 20.19 -20.38 -6.51
C ALA A 143 19.68 -21.81 -6.29
N PHE A 144 18.58 -22.22 -6.95
CA PHE A 144 18.03 -23.55 -6.84
C PHE A 144 18.93 -24.62 -7.45
N LYS A 145 19.49 -24.38 -8.65
CA LYS A 145 20.46 -25.31 -9.28
C LYS A 145 21.73 -25.46 -8.41
N GLY A 146 22.20 -24.35 -7.84
CA GLY A 146 23.38 -24.32 -6.97
C GLY A 146 23.11 -24.52 -5.48
N ARG A 147 21.91 -24.94 -5.06
CA ARG A 147 21.48 -24.97 -3.65
C ARG A 147 22.38 -25.76 -2.70
N LYS A 148 23.12 -26.76 -3.21
CA LYS A 148 24.09 -27.54 -2.44
C LYS A 148 25.44 -26.82 -2.25
N MET A 149 25.73 -25.84 -3.12
CA MET A 149 26.96 -25.04 -3.14
C MET A 149 26.83 -23.72 -2.36
N LEU A 150 25.61 -23.35 -1.90
CA LEU A 150 25.40 -22.14 -1.16
C LEU A 150 26.20 -22.15 0.15
N VAL A 151 26.95 -21.08 0.43
CA VAL A 151 27.76 -20.94 1.64
C VAL A 151 26.85 -20.85 2.85
N ARG A 152 27.16 -21.52 3.95
CA ARG A 152 26.46 -21.42 5.23
C ARG A 152 27.20 -20.47 6.15
N PHE A 153 26.48 -19.50 6.71
CA PHE A 153 27.04 -18.61 7.73
C PHE A 153 26.70 -19.10 9.15
N ILE A 154 25.70 -19.98 9.27
CA ILE A 154 25.21 -20.49 10.53
C ILE A 154 25.31 -22.00 10.56
N SER A 155 25.71 -22.55 11.70
CA SER A 155 25.84 -24.00 11.89
C SER A 155 24.46 -24.67 11.80
N GLN A 156 24.43 -25.91 11.32
CA GLN A 156 23.21 -26.67 11.14
C GLN A 156 22.42 -26.87 12.44
N LYS A 157 23.14 -26.92 13.57
CA LYS A 157 22.53 -27.06 14.90
C LYS A 157 21.72 -25.81 15.33
N MET A 158 22.06 -24.63 14.79
CA MET A 158 21.43 -23.35 15.13
C MET A 158 20.37 -22.90 14.11
N GLU A 159 20.13 -23.67 13.05
CA GLU A 159 19.17 -23.31 12.01
C GLU A 159 17.73 -23.13 12.54
N TRP A 160 17.34 -23.94 13.54
CA TRP A 160 16.04 -23.84 14.17
C TRP A 160 15.85 -22.52 14.93
N LEU A 161 16.93 -22.04 15.57
CA LEU A 161 16.90 -20.78 16.32
C LEU A 161 16.68 -19.59 15.38
N VAL A 162 17.42 -19.56 14.26
CA VAL A 162 17.20 -18.53 13.23
C VAL A 162 15.77 -18.57 12.70
N SER A 163 15.23 -19.77 12.45
CA SER A 163 13.85 -19.92 11.99
C SER A 163 12.84 -19.38 13.02
N LEU A 164 13.06 -19.70 14.30
CA LEU A 164 12.18 -19.24 15.38
C LEU A 164 12.22 -17.71 15.54
N TYR A 165 13.42 -17.12 15.60
CA TYR A 165 13.55 -15.66 15.73
C TYR A 165 13.04 -14.91 14.51
N THR A 166 13.20 -15.45 13.31
CA THR A 166 12.66 -14.82 12.09
C THR A 166 11.15 -14.76 12.14
N LEU A 167 10.49 -15.87 12.47
CA LEU A 167 9.03 -15.92 12.58
C LEU A 167 8.53 -15.04 13.72
N PHE A 168 9.18 -15.13 14.89
CA PHE A 168 8.83 -14.29 16.04
C PHE A 168 8.94 -12.81 15.69
N PHE A 169 10.03 -12.39 15.07
CA PHE A 169 10.24 -10.99 14.66
C PHE A 169 9.14 -10.50 13.72
N VAL A 170 8.87 -11.24 12.63
CA VAL A 170 7.91 -10.77 11.62
C VAL A 170 6.48 -10.73 12.15
N PHE A 171 6.08 -11.72 12.96
CA PHE A 171 4.75 -11.70 13.57
C PHE A 171 4.62 -10.59 14.62
N THR A 172 5.63 -10.43 15.51
CA THR A 172 5.61 -9.35 16.49
C THR A 172 5.54 -7.99 15.81
N LEU A 173 6.31 -7.78 14.76
CA LEU A 173 6.28 -6.54 13.97
C LEU A 173 4.91 -6.31 13.33
N SER A 174 4.34 -7.34 12.69
CA SER A 174 3.03 -7.23 12.03
C SER A 174 1.91 -6.93 13.05
N PHE A 175 1.88 -7.65 14.18
CA PHE A 175 0.88 -7.41 15.21
C PHE A 175 1.05 -6.04 15.87
N TYR A 176 2.28 -5.62 16.16
CA TYR A 176 2.55 -4.28 16.67
C TYR A 176 2.04 -3.18 15.74
N CYS A 177 2.29 -3.31 14.42
CA CYS A 177 1.83 -2.34 13.42
C CYS A 177 0.31 -2.40 13.15
N LEU A 178 -0.35 -3.52 13.47
CA LEU A 178 -1.82 -3.62 13.42
C LEU A 178 -2.47 -2.95 14.62
N ASP A 179 -1.90 -3.16 15.80
CA ASP A 179 -2.38 -2.61 17.07
C ASP A 179 -2.16 -1.09 17.15
N ARG A 180 -1.11 -0.63 16.50
CA ARG A 180 -0.70 0.79 16.48
C ARG A 180 -0.63 1.30 15.04
N LEU A 181 0.14 2.33 14.79
CA LEU A 181 0.45 2.77 13.43
C LEU A 181 1.73 2.10 12.91
N PRO A 182 1.93 2.01 11.59
CA PRO A 182 3.16 1.52 11.00
C PRO A 182 4.40 2.21 11.57
N VAL A 183 5.37 1.42 12.07
CA VAL A 183 6.64 1.94 12.64
C VAL A 183 7.41 2.80 11.63
N LEU A 184 7.32 2.44 10.35
CA LEU A 184 7.86 3.20 9.23
C LEU A 184 6.73 3.57 8.30
N ASP A 185 6.39 4.84 8.23
CA ASP A 185 5.38 5.35 7.29
C ASP A 185 6.05 5.72 5.96
N PHE A 186 5.79 4.92 4.94
CA PHE A 186 6.31 5.16 3.58
C PHE A 186 5.38 6.02 2.72
N ARG A 187 4.16 6.31 3.22
CA ARG A 187 3.11 7.03 2.51
C ARG A 187 3.40 8.54 2.44
N PRO A 188 2.76 9.26 1.51
CA PRO A 188 2.95 10.69 1.36
C PRO A 188 2.48 11.50 2.58
N TYR A 189 1.56 10.95 3.37
CA TYR A 189 0.97 11.59 4.56
C TYR A 189 1.75 11.35 5.86
N LYS A 190 3.04 11.01 5.83
CA LYS A 190 3.83 10.77 7.05
C LYS A 190 4.07 12.05 7.85
N VAL A 191 4.25 11.90 9.17
CA VAL A 191 4.58 13.00 10.08
C VAL A 191 5.77 13.81 9.57
N GLY A 192 5.67 15.13 9.64
CA GLY A 192 6.65 16.11 9.13
C GLY A 192 6.50 16.45 7.65
N LYS A 193 5.53 15.87 6.92
CA LYS A 193 5.24 16.24 5.53
C LYS A 193 4.14 17.28 5.46
N ASN A 194 4.27 18.17 4.48
CA ASN A 194 3.24 19.16 4.17
C ASN A 194 2.36 18.63 3.04
N ILE A 195 1.04 18.60 3.29
CA ILE A 195 0.03 18.07 2.35
C ILE A 195 -0.02 18.96 1.11
N LEU A 196 -0.06 20.29 1.29
CA LEU A 196 -0.15 21.24 0.18
C LEU A 196 1.08 21.16 -0.73
N GLU A 197 2.29 21.06 -0.16
CA GLU A 197 3.50 20.82 -0.95
C GLU A 197 3.44 19.48 -1.70
N GLY A 198 2.87 18.44 -1.08
CA GLY A 198 2.66 17.13 -1.72
C GLY A 198 1.69 17.15 -2.89
N MET A 199 0.75 18.12 -2.91
CA MET A 199 -0.23 18.34 -3.98
C MET A 199 0.32 19.20 -5.11
N THR A 200 1.35 20.00 -4.87
CA THR A 200 1.88 20.95 -5.85
C THR A 200 2.89 20.32 -6.79
N MET A 201 2.91 20.79 -8.04
CA MET A 201 3.97 20.45 -8.98
C MET A 201 5.17 21.36 -8.78
N PRO A 202 6.41 20.83 -8.75
CA PRO A 202 7.61 21.64 -8.72
C PRO A 202 7.69 22.58 -9.95
N GLU A 203 8.25 23.77 -9.77
CA GLU A 203 8.48 24.68 -10.88
C GLU A 203 9.28 24.02 -12.01
N GLY A 204 8.74 24.07 -13.23
CA GLY A 204 9.37 23.47 -14.42
C GLY A 204 9.08 21.98 -14.64
N ALA A 205 8.38 21.31 -13.75
CA ALA A 205 7.91 19.94 -13.99
C ALA A 205 6.80 19.95 -15.07
N LYS A 206 6.86 18.97 -15.97
CA LYS A 206 5.79 18.78 -16.96
C LYS A 206 4.79 17.77 -16.42
N PRO A 207 3.48 18.03 -16.50
CA PRO A 207 2.46 17.05 -16.10
C PRO A 207 2.50 15.82 -17.03
N SER A 208 2.03 14.70 -16.51
CA SER A 208 1.76 13.53 -17.34
C SER A 208 0.69 13.85 -18.38
N VAL A 209 0.92 13.44 -19.63
CA VAL A 209 -0.03 13.63 -20.73
C VAL A 209 -0.81 12.36 -20.93
N TYR A 210 -2.12 12.46 -20.77
CA TYR A 210 -3.05 11.36 -20.99
C TYR A 210 -3.84 11.59 -22.26
N GLU A 211 -4.10 10.52 -23.00
CA GLU A 211 -4.94 10.52 -24.18
C GLU A 211 -6.16 9.62 -23.97
N SER A 212 -7.35 10.18 -24.21
CA SER A 212 -8.58 9.39 -24.16
C SER A 212 -8.75 8.59 -25.44
N VAL A 213 -8.81 7.27 -25.29
CA VAL A 213 -9.05 6.32 -26.38
C VAL A 213 -10.49 5.82 -26.24
N PHE A 214 -11.28 6.04 -27.28
CA PHE A 214 -12.68 5.64 -27.37
C PHE A 214 -12.79 4.30 -28.09
N ILE A 215 -13.47 3.34 -27.47
CA ILE A 215 -13.78 2.05 -28.09
C ILE A 215 -15.17 2.16 -28.68
N LEU A 216 -15.24 2.12 -30.01
CA LEU A 216 -16.49 2.21 -30.77
C LEU A 216 -16.72 0.91 -31.54
N GLU A 217 -17.99 0.57 -31.74
CA GLU A 217 -18.40 -0.63 -32.45
C GLU A 217 -19.25 -0.31 -33.65
N LYS A 218 -18.95 -0.97 -34.79
CA LYS A 218 -19.74 -0.93 -36.01
C LYS A 218 -19.82 -2.33 -36.61
N ASN A 219 -21.02 -2.82 -36.86
CA ASN A 219 -21.25 -4.15 -37.44
C ASN A 219 -20.61 -5.31 -36.68
N GLY A 220 -20.48 -5.20 -35.33
CA GLY A 220 -19.85 -6.21 -34.48
C GLY A 220 -18.32 -6.13 -34.43
N GLU A 221 -17.70 -5.18 -35.09
CA GLU A 221 -16.25 -4.94 -35.05
C GLU A 221 -15.96 -3.76 -34.13
N LYS A 222 -15.12 -3.98 -33.07
CA LYS A 222 -14.69 -2.94 -32.14
C LYS A 222 -13.36 -2.36 -32.62
N LYS A 223 -13.28 -1.02 -32.66
CA LYS A 223 -12.04 -0.29 -32.97
C LYS A 223 -11.80 0.83 -31.98
N GLU A 224 -10.53 1.16 -31.80
CA GLU A 224 -10.05 2.22 -30.93
C GLU A 224 -9.86 3.50 -31.74
N PHE A 225 -10.33 4.62 -31.21
CA PHE A 225 -10.24 5.93 -31.79
C PHE A 225 -9.76 6.95 -30.75
N THR A 226 -9.01 7.95 -31.19
CA THR A 226 -8.64 9.11 -30.38
C THR A 226 -9.53 10.30 -30.69
N LEU A 227 -9.45 11.37 -29.94
CA LEU A 227 -10.17 12.62 -30.27
C LEU A 227 -9.79 13.19 -31.62
N GLU A 228 -8.53 12.98 -32.05
CA GLU A 228 -8.05 13.47 -33.36
C GLU A 228 -8.63 12.69 -34.56
N ASN A 229 -8.97 11.41 -34.33
CA ASN A 229 -9.48 10.51 -35.38
C ASN A 229 -10.87 9.96 -35.01
N TYR A 230 -11.68 10.75 -34.32
CA TYR A 230 -13.02 10.32 -33.89
C TYR A 230 -13.90 10.13 -35.15
N PRO A 231 -14.53 8.94 -35.31
CA PRO A 231 -15.28 8.62 -36.54
C PRO A 231 -16.64 9.32 -36.56
N ASP A 232 -17.33 9.13 -37.68
CA ASP A 232 -18.67 9.64 -37.92
C ASP A 232 -19.74 8.97 -37.02
N SER A 233 -20.98 9.49 -37.06
CA SER A 233 -22.11 9.03 -36.26
C SER A 233 -22.59 7.59 -36.54
N THR A 234 -21.93 6.86 -37.45
CA THR A 234 -22.26 5.46 -37.78
C THR A 234 -21.67 4.43 -36.82
N TRP A 235 -20.79 4.88 -35.92
CA TRP A 235 -20.18 4.06 -34.86
C TRP A 235 -20.90 4.27 -33.56
N THR A 236 -21.11 3.18 -32.81
CA THR A 236 -21.74 3.20 -31.49
C THR A 236 -20.67 3.18 -30.42
N PHE A 237 -20.77 4.07 -29.44
CA PHE A 237 -19.87 4.10 -28.28
C PHE A 237 -20.05 2.84 -27.42
N VAL A 238 -18.94 2.20 -27.08
CA VAL A 238 -18.89 1.02 -26.20
C VAL A 238 -18.22 1.35 -24.89
N ASP A 239 -17.01 1.97 -24.93
CA ASP A 239 -16.21 2.23 -23.75
C ASP A 239 -15.18 3.32 -24.03
N THR A 240 -14.59 3.88 -22.98
CA THR A 240 -13.45 4.78 -23.07
C THR A 240 -12.35 4.35 -22.11
N ARG A 241 -11.10 4.46 -22.51
CA ARG A 241 -9.95 4.26 -21.66
C ARG A 241 -8.97 5.41 -21.78
N THR A 242 -8.35 5.77 -20.68
CA THR A 242 -7.29 6.75 -20.67
C THR A 242 -5.94 6.05 -20.77
N VAL A 243 -5.13 6.46 -21.75
CA VAL A 243 -3.79 5.90 -21.99
C VAL A 243 -2.75 6.98 -21.70
N LEU A 244 -1.75 6.66 -20.91
CA LEU A 244 -0.62 7.55 -20.65
C LEU A 244 0.22 7.67 -21.92
N LYS A 245 0.29 8.87 -22.51
CA LYS A 245 1.06 9.19 -23.73
C LYS A 245 2.49 9.61 -23.41
N GLU A 246 2.63 10.46 -22.41
CA GLU A 246 3.93 10.91 -21.92
C GLU A 246 3.91 10.91 -20.40
N LYS A 247 4.88 10.22 -19.78
CA LYS A 247 5.03 10.22 -18.33
C LYS A 247 5.69 11.52 -17.91
N GLY A 248 4.95 12.36 -17.20
CA GLY A 248 5.44 13.56 -16.55
C GLY A 248 5.59 13.37 -15.05
N TYR A 249 5.64 14.48 -14.32
CA TYR A 249 5.57 14.49 -12.88
C TYR A 249 4.12 14.31 -12.43
N GLU A 250 3.91 13.42 -11.49
CA GLU A 250 2.64 13.26 -10.77
C GLU A 250 2.87 13.66 -9.31
N PRO A 251 2.09 14.60 -8.75
CA PRO A 251 2.18 14.92 -7.34
C PRO A 251 2.01 13.66 -6.48
N ALA A 252 2.69 13.60 -5.34
CA ALA A 252 2.57 12.48 -4.42
C ALA A 252 1.16 12.40 -3.78
N ILE A 253 0.46 13.53 -3.75
CA ILE A 253 -0.91 13.69 -3.26
C ILE A 253 -1.71 14.36 -4.39
N HIS A 254 -2.72 13.69 -4.94
CA HIS A 254 -3.50 14.21 -6.07
C HIS A 254 -5.02 14.22 -5.81
N ASP A 255 -5.52 13.49 -4.82
CA ASP A 255 -6.96 13.33 -4.57
C ASP A 255 -7.36 13.82 -3.17
N PHE A 256 -6.65 14.82 -2.61
CA PHE A 256 -6.99 15.39 -1.32
C PHE A 256 -7.99 16.54 -1.50
N SER A 257 -9.25 16.31 -1.16
CA SER A 257 -10.32 17.30 -1.18
C SER A 257 -11.27 17.08 -0.01
N MET A 258 -11.54 18.14 0.75
CA MET A 258 -12.41 18.15 1.94
C MET A 258 -13.68 18.92 1.63
N ILE A 259 -14.78 18.21 1.38
CA ILE A 259 -16.10 18.84 1.15
C ILE A 259 -16.87 18.82 2.47
N GLU A 260 -17.12 19.99 3.05
CA GLU A 260 -17.90 20.11 4.27
C GLU A 260 -19.37 19.75 4.01
N LEU A 261 -19.92 18.81 4.77
CA LEU A 261 -21.26 18.28 4.50
C LEU A 261 -22.38 19.29 4.77
N ASN A 262 -22.22 20.20 5.73
CA ASN A 262 -23.26 21.17 6.10
C ASN A 262 -23.42 22.28 5.05
N THR A 263 -22.30 22.70 4.42
CA THR A 263 -22.27 23.80 3.46
C THR A 263 -22.19 23.35 2.02
N GLY A 264 -21.64 22.13 1.79
CA GLY A 264 -21.30 21.62 0.47
C GLY A 264 -20.08 22.29 -0.16
N GLU A 265 -19.34 23.09 0.59
CA GLU A 265 -18.16 23.82 0.12
C GLU A 265 -16.87 22.98 0.25
N ASP A 266 -15.95 23.19 -0.69
CA ASP A 266 -14.60 22.65 -0.59
C ASP A 266 -13.76 23.56 0.31
N ILE A 267 -13.43 23.08 1.52
CA ILE A 267 -12.65 23.81 2.51
C ILE A 267 -11.17 23.41 2.55
N THR A 268 -10.70 22.67 1.54
CA THR A 268 -9.34 22.12 1.49
C THR A 268 -8.28 23.20 1.66
N GLU A 269 -8.35 24.27 0.88
CA GLU A 269 -7.34 25.35 0.93
C GLU A 269 -7.38 26.08 2.26
N ASP A 270 -8.57 26.37 2.78
CA ASP A 270 -8.77 27.07 4.05
C ASP A 270 -8.21 26.29 5.26
N VAL A 271 -8.28 24.96 5.19
CA VAL A 271 -7.73 24.07 6.22
C VAL A 271 -6.22 23.91 6.08
N LEU A 272 -5.71 23.73 4.85
CA LEU A 272 -4.29 23.49 4.63
C LEU A 272 -3.42 24.76 4.75
N THR A 273 -4.00 25.95 4.59
CA THR A 273 -3.27 27.22 4.76
C THR A 273 -3.46 27.84 6.15
N ASP A 274 -4.28 27.25 7.01
CA ASP A 274 -4.50 27.73 8.36
C ASP A 274 -3.23 27.68 9.21
N MET A 275 -2.85 28.82 9.78
CA MET A 275 -1.70 28.97 10.67
C MET A 275 -1.98 28.43 12.09
N GLY A 276 -3.22 28.14 12.43
CA GLY A 276 -3.65 27.49 13.67
C GLY A 276 -3.42 25.97 13.64
N TYR A 277 -3.78 25.32 14.74
CA TYR A 277 -3.84 23.87 14.79
C TYR A 277 -5.19 23.36 14.27
N THR A 278 -5.16 22.31 13.50
CA THR A 278 -6.37 21.62 13.04
C THR A 278 -6.25 20.13 13.36
N PHE A 279 -7.29 19.62 14.03
CA PHE A 279 -7.45 18.20 14.30
C PHE A 279 -8.28 17.57 13.17
N LEU A 280 -7.81 16.48 12.62
CA LEU A 280 -8.49 15.70 11.60
C LEU A 280 -8.76 14.30 12.16
N LEU A 281 -10.01 14.01 12.51
CA LEU A 281 -10.47 12.66 12.84
C LEU A 281 -10.76 11.94 11.54
N VAL A 282 -9.97 10.93 11.22
CA VAL A 282 -10.10 10.16 9.98
C VAL A 282 -10.84 8.87 10.27
N ALA A 283 -12.09 8.79 9.83
CA ALA A 283 -12.95 7.62 9.92
C ALA A 283 -13.40 7.22 8.51
N HIS A 284 -12.53 6.49 7.79
CA HIS A 284 -12.75 6.20 6.36
C HIS A 284 -14.09 5.53 6.09
N ARG A 285 -14.55 4.65 6.99
CA ARG A 285 -15.90 4.10 7.05
C ARG A 285 -16.41 4.17 8.47
N ILE A 286 -17.35 5.05 8.68
CA ILE A 286 -17.84 5.36 10.03
C ILE A 286 -18.63 4.20 10.63
N GLU A 287 -19.30 3.42 9.79
CA GLU A 287 -20.03 2.21 10.16
C GLU A 287 -19.12 1.05 10.63
N GLU A 288 -17.84 1.11 10.28
CA GLU A 288 -16.82 0.14 10.67
C GLU A 288 -15.83 0.72 11.71
N ALA A 289 -16.04 1.98 12.13
CA ALA A 289 -15.14 2.66 13.03
C ALA A 289 -15.31 2.14 14.48
N ASP A 290 -14.18 2.00 15.18
CA ASP A 290 -14.16 1.63 16.61
C ASP A 290 -14.61 2.84 17.46
N ASP A 291 -15.65 2.67 18.25
CA ASP A 291 -16.20 3.69 19.13
C ASP A 291 -15.78 3.52 20.61
N SER A 292 -14.91 2.59 20.93
CA SER A 292 -14.49 2.29 22.30
C SER A 292 -13.82 3.47 23.00
N ASN A 293 -13.22 4.40 22.23
CA ASN A 293 -12.55 5.61 22.75
C ASN A 293 -13.26 6.91 22.36
N ILE A 294 -14.57 6.84 22.14
CA ILE A 294 -15.32 8.01 21.67
C ILE A 294 -15.32 9.18 22.67
N ASP A 295 -15.34 8.88 23.97
CA ASP A 295 -15.28 9.89 25.02
C ASP A 295 -14.01 10.72 24.94
N LEU A 296 -12.86 10.09 24.67
CA LEU A 296 -11.57 10.79 24.46
C LEU A 296 -11.60 11.65 23.18
N ILE A 297 -12.26 11.17 22.12
CA ILE A 297 -12.40 11.95 20.89
C ILE A 297 -13.22 13.21 21.16
N ASN A 298 -14.34 13.08 21.89
CA ASN A 298 -15.18 14.20 22.25
C ASN A 298 -14.44 15.19 23.18
N GLU A 299 -13.64 14.69 24.13
CA GLU A 299 -12.76 15.55 24.97
C GLU A 299 -11.75 16.34 24.13
N VAL A 300 -11.15 15.73 23.11
CA VAL A 300 -10.23 16.44 22.18
C VAL A 300 -10.99 17.47 21.36
N TYR A 301 -12.24 17.19 20.96
CA TYR A 301 -13.08 18.16 20.29
C TYR A 301 -13.40 19.36 21.19
N ASP A 302 -13.85 19.12 22.43
CA ASP A 302 -14.12 20.17 23.42
C ASP A 302 -12.87 21.02 23.66
N TYR A 303 -11.72 20.40 23.85
CA TYR A 303 -10.43 21.08 23.98
C TYR A 303 -10.13 21.95 22.76
N SER A 304 -10.41 21.48 21.55
CA SER A 304 -10.19 22.26 20.33
C SER A 304 -11.05 23.50 20.27
N VAL A 305 -12.31 23.38 20.67
CA VAL A 305 -13.27 24.50 20.74
C VAL A 305 -12.83 25.53 21.79
N GLU A 306 -12.44 25.09 23.00
CA GLU A 306 -11.97 25.98 24.07
C GLU A 306 -10.73 26.80 23.66
N HIS A 307 -9.84 26.23 22.83
CA HIS A 307 -8.61 26.88 22.40
C HIS A 307 -8.70 27.56 21.02
N GLY A 308 -9.89 27.52 20.40
CA GLY A 308 -10.11 28.12 19.08
C GLY A 308 -9.37 27.38 17.94
N TYR A 309 -9.13 26.07 18.10
CA TYR A 309 -8.59 25.22 17.08
C TYR A 309 -9.69 24.62 16.21
N LYS A 310 -9.35 24.28 14.97
CA LYS A 310 -10.30 23.61 14.07
C LYS A 310 -10.31 22.10 14.33
N PHE A 311 -11.48 21.49 14.18
CA PHE A 311 -11.66 20.05 14.25
C PHE A 311 -12.61 19.60 13.14
N TYR A 312 -12.26 18.57 12.38
CA TYR A 312 -13.10 17.99 11.32
C TYR A 312 -13.03 16.47 11.36
N CYS A 313 -14.17 15.82 11.16
CA CYS A 313 -14.21 14.37 10.90
C CYS A 313 -14.26 14.12 9.40
N LEU A 314 -13.29 13.37 8.89
CA LEU A 314 -13.15 13.02 7.48
C LEU A 314 -13.68 11.60 7.25
N THR A 315 -14.64 11.43 6.34
CA THR A 315 -15.24 10.13 6.06
C THR A 315 -15.64 9.99 4.59
N SER A 316 -15.73 8.74 4.12
CA SER A 316 -16.32 8.39 2.82
C SER A 316 -17.74 7.85 2.96
N SER A 317 -18.26 7.72 4.19
CA SER A 317 -19.58 7.14 4.46
C SER A 317 -20.72 8.06 4.03
N PRO A 318 -21.88 7.49 3.66
CA PRO A 318 -23.07 8.27 3.33
C PRO A 318 -23.66 8.97 4.56
N GLU A 319 -24.40 10.03 4.34
CA GLU A 319 -25.00 10.88 5.37
C GLU A 319 -25.84 10.08 6.39
N GLU A 320 -26.57 9.06 5.95
CA GLU A 320 -27.35 8.18 6.84
C GLU A 320 -26.49 7.53 7.94
N GLN A 321 -25.27 7.08 7.58
CA GLN A 321 -24.35 6.45 8.54
C GLN A 321 -23.72 7.49 9.48
N ILE A 322 -23.52 8.70 8.99
CA ILE A 322 -23.01 9.82 9.80
C ILE A 322 -24.04 10.22 10.86
N GLU A 323 -25.32 10.30 10.52
CA GLU A 323 -26.37 10.59 11.49
C GLU A 323 -26.50 9.47 12.55
N LEU A 324 -26.43 8.21 12.14
CA LEU A 324 -26.39 7.09 13.10
C LEU A 324 -25.19 7.18 14.06
N TRP A 325 -24.03 7.61 13.54
CA TRP A 325 -22.84 7.82 14.36
C TRP A 325 -23.04 8.95 15.36
N LYS A 326 -23.58 10.11 14.93
CA LYS A 326 -23.88 11.24 15.82
C LYS A 326 -24.82 10.84 16.94
N ASP A 327 -25.90 10.12 16.60
CA ASP A 327 -26.88 9.63 17.58
C ASP A 327 -26.26 8.68 18.61
N LYS A 328 -25.33 7.82 18.15
CA LYS A 328 -24.67 6.83 19.00
C LYS A 328 -23.60 7.45 19.91
N THR A 329 -22.84 8.41 19.40
CA THR A 329 -21.60 8.90 20.02
C THR A 329 -21.71 10.27 20.63
N GLY A 330 -22.80 11.02 20.34
CA GLY A 330 -22.95 12.42 20.74
C GLY A 330 -22.00 13.36 20.01
N ALA A 331 -21.51 12.98 18.84
CA ALA A 331 -20.54 13.78 18.06
C ALA A 331 -21.14 15.09 17.58
N GLU A 332 -20.56 16.22 18.00
CA GLU A 332 -20.96 17.59 17.62
C GLU A 332 -20.01 18.24 16.61
N TYR A 333 -18.90 17.58 16.29
CA TYR A 333 -17.90 18.09 15.35
C TYR A 333 -18.39 18.05 13.89
N PRO A 334 -17.89 18.99 13.04
CA PRO A 334 -18.24 19.02 11.62
C PRO A 334 -17.65 17.84 10.85
N PHE A 335 -18.43 17.35 9.87
CA PHE A 335 -18.04 16.25 9.00
C PHE A 335 -17.70 16.73 7.60
N CYS A 336 -16.66 16.15 7.01
CA CYS A 336 -16.27 16.39 5.63
C CYS A 336 -16.27 15.09 4.85
N GLN A 337 -16.85 15.13 3.65
CA GLN A 337 -16.77 14.04 2.68
C GLN A 337 -15.40 14.02 2.01
N MET A 338 -14.83 12.82 1.89
CA MET A 338 -13.53 12.64 1.28
C MET A 338 -13.41 11.25 0.63
N ASP A 339 -12.47 11.08 -0.31
CA ASP A 339 -12.23 9.79 -0.98
C ASP A 339 -11.73 8.71 -0.02
N ASP A 340 -12.32 7.50 -0.11
CA ASP A 340 -12.01 6.34 0.73
C ASP A 340 -10.53 5.89 0.63
N ILE A 341 -9.96 5.89 -0.59
CA ILE A 341 -8.57 5.47 -0.82
C ILE A 341 -7.62 6.47 -0.18
N THR A 342 -7.92 7.76 -0.32
CA THR A 342 -7.14 8.84 0.29
C THR A 342 -7.17 8.73 1.81
N LEU A 343 -8.35 8.56 2.42
CA LEU A 343 -8.49 8.39 3.87
C LEU A 343 -7.69 7.19 4.40
N LYS A 344 -7.79 6.03 3.75
CA LYS A 344 -7.00 4.83 4.07
C LYS A 344 -5.49 5.06 3.92
N THR A 345 -5.09 5.94 2.99
CA THR A 345 -3.68 6.29 2.79
C THR A 345 -3.19 7.28 3.85
N MET A 346 -4.04 8.16 4.35
CA MET A 346 -3.71 9.13 5.40
C MET A 346 -3.31 8.44 6.71
N ILE A 347 -4.12 7.49 7.18
CA ILE A 347 -3.88 6.76 8.43
C ILE A 347 -4.36 5.32 8.36
N ARG A 348 -3.65 4.40 9.03
CA ARG A 348 -4.00 2.97 9.14
C ARG A 348 -4.75 2.69 10.45
N SER A 349 -5.77 3.47 10.74
CA SER A 349 -6.66 3.32 11.90
C SER A 349 -8.05 3.79 11.51
N ASN A 350 -9.09 3.18 12.04
CA ASN A 350 -10.47 3.58 11.81
C ASN A 350 -11.27 3.54 13.13
N PRO A 351 -11.39 4.68 13.84
CA PRO A 351 -10.86 5.99 13.48
C PRO A 351 -9.38 6.18 13.84
N GLY A 352 -8.78 7.25 13.29
CA GLY A 352 -7.47 7.73 13.66
C GLY A 352 -7.47 9.26 13.74
N LEU A 353 -6.65 9.82 14.61
CA LEU A 353 -6.54 11.27 14.79
C LEU A 353 -5.23 11.80 14.20
N MET A 354 -5.31 12.89 13.46
CA MET A 354 -4.15 13.61 12.92
C MET A 354 -4.19 15.06 13.42
N LEU A 355 -3.01 15.58 13.77
CA LEU A 355 -2.81 16.98 14.07
C LEU A 355 -2.02 17.62 12.94
N ILE A 356 -2.58 18.69 12.36
CA ILE A 356 -1.91 19.45 11.30
C ILE A 356 -1.79 20.93 11.68
N LYS A 357 -0.82 21.60 11.08
CA LYS A 357 -0.65 23.05 11.14
C LYS A 357 -0.06 23.56 9.83
N ASN A 358 -0.72 24.54 9.22
CA ASN A 358 -0.31 25.06 7.91
C ASN A 358 0.00 23.94 6.91
N GLY A 359 -0.94 22.97 6.80
CA GLY A 359 -0.82 21.80 5.93
C GLY A 359 0.24 20.77 6.34
N THR A 360 1.06 21.05 7.37
CA THR A 360 2.11 20.13 7.83
C THR A 360 1.54 19.17 8.88
N ILE A 361 1.74 17.88 8.68
CA ILE A 361 1.33 16.83 9.62
C ILE A 361 2.30 16.81 10.79
N LEU A 362 1.83 17.15 11.98
CA LEU A 362 2.61 17.21 13.20
C LEU A 362 2.63 15.89 13.97
N ASN A 363 1.45 15.26 14.07
CA ASN A 363 1.29 13.99 14.78
C ASN A 363 0.17 13.14 14.19
N LYS A 364 0.22 11.83 14.48
CA LYS A 364 -0.81 10.85 14.17
C LYS A 364 -0.99 9.92 15.35
N CYS A 365 -2.23 9.69 15.76
CA CYS A 365 -2.59 8.80 16.84
C CYS A 365 -3.53 7.71 16.34
N CYS A 366 -3.26 6.46 16.70
CA CYS A 366 -4.19 5.36 16.57
C CYS A 366 -5.16 5.42 17.77
N LEU A 367 -6.46 5.39 17.51
CA LEU A 367 -7.47 5.46 18.57
C LEU A 367 -8.03 4.09 18.98
N LEU A 368 -7.50 3.01 18.39
CA LEU A 368 -7.94 1.64 18.70
C LEU A 368 -7.56 1.20 20.12
N TYR A 369 -6.44 1.72 20.69
CA TYR A 369 -5.93 1.31 22.00
C TYR A 369 -5.20 2.46 22.71
N THR A 370 -5.94 3.41 23.27
CA THR A 370 -5.34 4.57 23.96
C THR A 370 -5.38 4.46 25.48
N SER A 371 -4.92 3.34 26.06
CA SER A 371 -4.63 3.34 27.51
C SER A 371 -3.31 4.07 27.85
N ASP A 372 -2.43 4.30 26.88
CA ASP A 372 -1.08 4.83 27.10
C ASP A 372 -0.81 6.23 26.48
N ALA A 373 -1.81 6.85 25.80
CA ALA A 373 -1.63 8.15 25.15
C ALA A 373 -1.73 9.36 26.11
N ALA A 374 -1.99 9.12 27.40
CA ALA A 374 -2.07 10.20 28.39
C ALA A 374 -0.70 10.55 29.02
N ASP A 375 0.38 9.81 28.73
CA ASP A 375 1.69 9.98 29.36
C ASP A 375 2.80 10.50 28.39
N ASP A 376 2.50 10.78 27.13
CA ASP A 376 3.38 11.42 26.15
C ASP A 376 2.78 12.77 25.70
#